data_61c607dc8df26edf46290f0e24c28b47
#
_entry.id   61c607dc8df26edf46290f0e24c28b47
#
_cell.length_a   1.000
_cell.length_b   1.000
_cell.length_c   1.000
_cell.angle_alpha   90.00
_cell.angle_beta   90.00
_cell.angle_gamma   90.00
#
_symmetry.space_group_name_H-M   'P 1'
#
loop_
_entity.id
_entity.type
_entity.pdbx_description
1 polymer ?
#
loop_
_entity_poly.entity_id
_entity_poly.type
_entity_poly.pdbx_seq_one_letter_code
_entity_poly.pdbx_strand_id
1 'polypeptide(L)'
;DLVRKGQIVAITGGEPVYALMDGIVRGMLQPGVQVTKGLKIGDIDARAKQEHCRTISDKARAIGGGVLDAVCSYEKSRGKYALILLAAGQSVRFGSDKLKAVVEGEAMYESAISRFEAFQGFKSYVVTGKEEITLSAESAGCKVVCNKEPEKGISLSVKLGLTKAIEDADENGTPLRGVLFSVCDQPRLK
;
A
#
# COMPACT_ATOMS: atom_id res chain seq x y z
N ASP A 1 -34.16 7.67 -20.94
CA ASP A 1 -35.54 7.90 -21.36
C ASP A 1 -36.43 6.80 -20.83
N LEU A 2 -37.66 7.15 -20.46
CA LEU A 2 -38.72 6.19 -20.11
C LEU A 2 -39.32 5.64 -21.40
N VAL A 3 -39.51 4.35 -21.46
CA VAL A 3 -40.08 3.63 -22.61
C VAL A 3 -41.17 2.68 -22.18
N ARG A 4 -42.12 2.46 -23.10
CA ARG A 4 -43.18 1.46 -22.95
C ARG A 4 -42.89 0.23 -23.79
N LYS A 5 -43.38 -0.91 -23.35
CA LYS A 5 -43.33 -2.17 -24.15
C LYS A 5 -43.90 -1.92 -25.55
N GLY A 6 -43.17 -2.34 -26.58
CA GLY A 6 -43.52 -2.13 -27.99
C GLY A 6 -43.09 -0.76 -28.56
N GLN A 7 -42.53 0.14 -27.78
CA GLN A 7 -41.93 1.39 -28.27
C GLN A 7 -40.62 1.10 -29.00
N ILE A 8 -40.36 1.79 -30.10
CA ILE A 8 -39.09 1.70 -30.83
C ILE A 8 -37.99 2.35 -29.99
N VAL A 9 -36.91 1.61 -29.73
CA VAL A 9 -35.74 2.07 -28.94
C VAL A 9 -34.46 2.20 -29.77
N ALA A 10 -34.42 1.55 -30.94
CA ALA A 10 -33.30 1.67 -31.89
C ALA A 10 -33.78 1.23 -33.31
N ILE A 11 -32.94 1.52 -34.31
CA ILE A 11 -33.04 1.01 -35.65
C ILE A 11 -31.73 0.35 -36.03
N THR A 12 -31.75 -0.90 -36.47
CA THR A 12 -30.55 -1.64 -36.88
C THR A 12 -30.77 -2.24 -38.28
N GLY A 13 -29.85 -1.92 -39.22
CA GLY A 13 -30.00 -2.39 -40.61
C GLY A 13 -31.29 -1.97 -41.28
N GLY A 14 -31.91 -0.86 -40.86
CA GLY A 14 -33.20 -0.39 -41.35
C GLY A 14 -34.42 -0.96 -40.61
N GLU A 15 -34.24 -1.96 -39.76
CA GLU A 15 -35.29 -2.62 -39.00
C GLU A 15 -35.44 -2.03 -37.59
N PRO A 16 -36.67 -1.81 -37.09
CA PRO A 16 -36.94 -1.29 -35.76
C PRO A 16 -36.68 -2.34 -34.67
N VAL A 17 -36.08 -1.91 -33.57
CA VAL A 17 -35.94 -2.70 -32.34
C VAL A 17 -36.88 -2.13 -31.30
N TYR A 18 -37.73 -2.99 -30.74
CA TYR A 18 -38.75 -2.61 -29.79
C TYR A 18 -38.37 -2.89 -28.35
N ALA A 19 -38.82 -2.05 -27.43
CA ALA A 19 -38.74 -2.30 -25.99
C ALA A 19 -39.54 -3.57 -25.63
N LEU A 20 -38.92 -4.49 -24.92
CA LEU A 20 -39.56 -5.75 -24.49
C LEU A 20 -40.40 -5.58 -23.22
N MET A 21 -40.23 -4.47 -22.50
CA MET A 21 -40.92 -4.15 -21.25
C MET A 21 -41.02 -2.63 -21.04
N ASP A 22 -41.89 -2.21 -20.12
CA ASP A 22 -41.92 -0.84 -19.63
C ASP A 22 -40.72 -0.62 -18.74
N GLY A 23 -40.13 0.59 -18.78
CA GLY A 23 -38.99 0.92 -17.91
C GLY A 23 -38.20 2.11 -18.36
N ILE A 24 -37.03 2.27 -17.77
CA ILE A 24 -36.06 3.31 -18.16
C ILE A 24 -34.88 2.67 -18.89
N VAL A 25 -34.48 3.26 -20.02
CA VAL A 25 -33.27 2.83 -20.74
C VAL A 25 -32.04 3.24 -19.92
N ARG A 26 -31.32 2.26 -19.39
CA ARG A 26 -30.08 2.48 -18.61
C ARG A 26 -28.86 2.70 -19.47
N GLY A 27 -28.80 2.06 -20.60
CA GLY A 27 -27.69 2.15 -21.53
C GLY A 27 -28.05 1.57 -22.89
N MET A 28 -27.44 2.12 -23.91
CA MET A 28 -27.54 1.65 -25.30
C MET A 28 -26.13 1.65 -25.91
N LEU A 29 -25.89 0.77 -26.87
CA LEU A 29 -24.70 0.87 -27.72
C LEU A 29 -24.74 2.20 -28.47
N GLN A 30 -23.57 2.76 -28.72
CA GLN A 30 -23.48 3.99 -29.48
C GLN A 30 -23.90 3.78 -30.96
N PRO A 31 -24.48 4.82 -31.59
CA PRO A 31 -24.77 4.76 -33.01
C PRO A 31 -23.53 4.41 -33.86
N GLY A 32 -23.72 3.62 -34.91
CA GLY A 32 -22.63 3.22 -35.79
C GLY A 32 -21.88 1.94 -35.40
N VAL A 33 -22.15 1.38 -34.21
CA VAL A 33 -21.58 0.08 -33.83
C VAL A 33 -22.25 -1.03 -34.64
N GLN A 34 -21.45 -1.87 -35.32
CA GLN A 34 -21.94 -3.03 -36.04
C GLN A 34 -22.45 -4.09 -35.05
N VAL A 35 -23.65 -4.55 -35.26
CA VAL A 35 -24.31 -5.54 -34.41
C VAL A 35 -24.76 -6.76 -35.21
N THR A 36 -24.78 -7.93 -34.58
CA THR A 36 -25.27 -9.16 -35.15
C THR A 36 -26.62 -9.55 -34.52
N LYS A 37 -27.40 -10.36 -35.21
CA LYS A 37 -28.68 -10.85 -34.68
C LYS A 37 -28.47 -11.54 -33.34
N GLY A 38 -29.26 -11.14 -32.34
CA GLY A 38 -29.19 -11.68 -30.97
C GLY A 38 -28.20 -10.97 -30.04
N LEU A 39 -27.42 -10.02 -30.55
CA LEU A 39 -26.57 -9.20 -29.66
C LEU A 39 -27.44 -8.27 -28.82
N LYS A 40 -27.17 -8.22 -27.53
CA LYS A 40 -27.80 -7.27 -26.60
C LYS A 40 -27.27 -5.85 -26.88
N ILE A 41 -28.15 -4.95 -27.36
CA ILE A 41 -27.79 -3.58 -27.74
C ILE A 41 -28.07 -2.54 -26.63
N GLY A 42 -28.85 -2.92 -25.63
CA GLY A 42 -29.21 -2.00 -24.55
C GLY A 42 -29.81 -2.72 -23.36
N ASP A 43 -30.11 -1.94 -22.33
CA ASP A 43 -30.68 -2.43 -21.07
C ASP A 43 -31.83 -1.52 -20.62
N ILE A 44 -32.96 -2.14 -20.29
CA ILE A 44 -34.14 -1.45 -19.75
C ILE A 44 -34.36 -1.93 -18.32
N ASP A 45 -34.44 -0.98 -17.38
CA ASP A 45 -34.70 -1.24 -15.96
C ASP A 45 -36.21 -1.02 -15.69
N ALA A 46 -36.91 -2.11 -15.36
CA ALA A 46 -38.35 -2.12 -15.10
C ALA A 46 -38.76 -1.26 -13.87
N ARG A 47 -37.81 -0.97 -12.97
CA ARG A 47 -38.07 -0.11 -11.80
C ARG A 47 -38.32 1.35 -12.19
N ALA A 48 -38.03 1.73 -13.43
CA ALA A 48 -38.28 3.04 -14.05
C ALA A 48 -37.75 4.24 -13.28
N LYS A 49 -36.73 4.07 -12.43
CA LYS A 49 -36.12 5.15 -11.64
C LYS A 49 -34.88 5.70 -12.33
N GLN A 50 -34.86 7.02 -12.54
CA GLN A 50 -33.73 7.70 -13.22
C GLN A 50 -32.40 7.55 -12.47
N GLU A 51 -32.44 7.43 -11.15
CA GLU A 51 -31.27 7.18 -10.30
C GLU A 51 -30.50 5.93 -10.72
N HIS A 52 -31.22 4.88 -11.15
CA HIS A 52 -30.61 3.60 -11.59
C HIS A 52 -29.79 3.73 -12.87
N CYS A 53 -29.95 4.81 -13.65
CA CYS A 53 -29.10 5.07 -14.82
C CYS A 53 -27.72 5.59 -14.44
N ARG A 54 -27.54 6.07 -13.19
CA ARG A 54 -26.31 6.67 -12.69
C ARG A 54 -25.63 5.84 -11.61
N THR A 55 -26.27 4.78 -11.15
CA THR A 55 -25.75 3.89 -10.11
C THR A 55 -25.14 2.63 -10.72
N ILE A 56 -24.10 2.13 -10.04
CA ILE A 56 -23.50 0.83 -10.39
C ILE A 56 -24.51 -0.28 -10.07
N SER A 57 -24.68 -1.24 -10.97
CA SER A 57 -25.53 -2.41 -10.69
C SER A 57 -24.95 -3.27 -9.57
N ASP A 58 -25.81 -4.01 -8.85
CA ASP A 58 -25.39 -4.92 -7.78
C ASP A 58 -24.40 -5.97 -8.30
N LYS A 59 -24.59 -6.46 -9.52
CA LYS A 59 -23.64 -7.38 -10.18
C LYS A 59 -22.28 -6.73 -10.40
N ALA A 60 -22.23 -5.49 -10.91
CA ALA A 60 -20.97 -4.78 -11.13
C ALA A 60 -20.28 -4.46 -9.80
N ARG A 61 -21.04 -4.14 -8.75
CA ARG A 61 -20.54 -3.91 -7.39
C ARG A 61 -19.94 -5.19 -6.80
N ALA A 62 -20.61 -6.34 -6.96
CA ALA A 62 -20.10 -7.62 -6.50
C ALA A 62 -18.79 -8.01 -7.20
N ILE A 63 -18.72 -7.83 -8.54
CA ILE A 63 -17.50 -8.06 -9.31
C ILE A 63 -16.38 -7.11 -8.86
N GLY A 64 -16.67 -5.82 -8.71
CA GLY A 64 -15.70 -4.83 -8.23
C GLY A 64 -15.19 -5.15 -6.83
N GLY A 65 -16.06 -5.62 -5.94
CA GLY A 65 -15.68 -6.10 -4.60
C GLY A 65 -14.74 -7.29 -4.66
N GLY A 66 -15.03 -8.28 -5.51
CA GLY A 66 -14.14 -9.44 -5.70
C GLY A 66 -12.77 -9.07 -6.28
N VAL A 67 -12.72 -8.12 -7.22
CA VAL A 67 -11.45 -7.61 -7.76
C VAL A 67 -10.66 -6.90 -6.67
N LEU A 68 -11.31 -6.04 -5.89
CA LEU A 68 -10.65 -5.32 -4.79
C LEU A 68 -10.08 -6.30 -3.75
N ASP A 69 -10.85 -7.32 -3.37
CA ASP A 69 -10.39 -8.35 -2.43
C ASP A 69 -9.18 -9.12 -2.97
N ALA A 70 -9.20 -9.49 -4.25
CA ALA A 70 -8.07 -10.14 -4.91
C ALA A 70 -6.82 -9.24 -4.92
N VAL A 71 -6.96 -7.95 -5.21
CA VAL A 71 -5.85 -6.99 -5.19
C VAL A 71 -5.30 -6.84 -3.77
N CYS A 72 -6.18 -6.66 -2.77
CA CYS A 72 -5.76 -6.56 -1.36
C CYS A 72 -5.05 -7.84 -0.88
N SER A 73 -5.55 -9.01 -1.27
CA SER A 73 -4.92 -10.30 -0.94
C SER A 73 -3.56 -10.45 -1.61
N TYR A 74 -3.44 -10.06 -2.87
CA TYR A 74 -2.17 -10.05 -3.59
C TYR A 74 -1.15 -9.11 -2.94
N GLU A 75 -1.54 -7.88 -2.59
CA GLU A 75 -0.65 -6.93 -1.91
C GLU A 75 -0.19 -7.44 -0.54
N LYS A 76 -1.07 -8.06 0.24
CA LYS A 76 -0.69 -8.73 1.50
C LYS A 76 0.30 -9.87 1.27
N SER A 77 0.09 -10.70 0.23
CA SER A 77 0.97 -11.83 -0.08
C SER A 77 2.36 -11.42 -0.58
N ARG A 78 2.51 -10.21 -1.12
CA ARG A 78 3.81 -9.69 -1.58
C ARG A 78 4.82 -9.54 -0.46
N GLY A 79 4.36 -9.46 0.80
CA GLY A 79 5.21 -9.24 1.97
C GLY A 79 5.74 -7.81 2.06
N LYS A 80 6.46 -7.53 3.11
CA LYS A 80 7.03 -6.20 3.38
C LYS A 80 8.55 -6.26 3.50
N TYR A 81 9.18 -5.12 3.27
CA TYR A 81 10.60 -4.93 3.57
C TYR A 81 10.76 -4.34 4.97
N ALA A 82 11.86 -4.67 5.63
CA ALA A 82 12.26 -4.02 6.86
C ALA A 82 13.49 -3.13 6.62
N LEU A 83 13.52 -1.98 7.27
CA LEU A 83 14.67 -1.11 7.36
C LEU A 83 15.27 -1.23 8.76
N ILE A 84 16.55 -1.51 8.87
CA ILE A 84 17.22 -1.68 10.16
C ILE A 84 18.39 -0.70 10.23
N LEU A 85 18.27 0.31 11.11
CA LEU A 85 19.34 1.25 11.42
C LEU A 85 20.20 0.70 12.55
N LEU A 86 21.50 0.53 12.29
CA LEU A 86 22.46 0.07 13.28
C LEU A 86 23.08 1.28 13.99
N ALA A 87 22.67 1.53 15.24
CA ALA A 87 23.04 2.69 16.05
C ALA A 87 23.63 2.32 17.42
N ALA A 88 24.18 1.09 17.57
CA ALA A 88 24.75 0.61 18.82
C ALA A 88 26.27 0.84 18.95
N GLY A 89 26.94 1.42 17.95
CA GLY A 89 28.40 1.62 17.95
C GLY A 89 28.89 2.48 19.11
N GLN A 90 30.00 2.05 19.75
CA GLN A 90 30.59 2.72 20.91
C GLN A 90 31.59 3.83 20.57
N SER A 91 31.92 4.01 19.27
CA SER A 91 32.82 5.09 18.78
C SER A 91 34.21 5.15 19.49
N VAL A 92 34.73 4.01 19.94
CA VAL A 92 35.95 3.89 20.78
C VAL A 92 37.16 4.64 20.20
N ARG A 93 37.31 4.70 18.89
CA ARG A 93 38.42 5.38 18.18
C ARG A 93 38.21 6.90 18.03
N PHE A 94 37.02 7.41 18.27
CA PHE A 94 36.66 8.80 18.01
C PHE A 94 36.87 9.71 19.26
N GLY A 95 37.12 9.09 20.43
CA GLY A 95 37.32 9.82 21.69
C GLY A 95 36.05 10.40 22.31
N SER A 96 34.96 10.41 21.59
CA SER A 96 33.61 10.82 22.02
C SER A 96 32.56 9.99 21.27
N ASP A 97 31.28 10.15 21.66
CA ASP A 97 30.21 9.44 20.94
C ASP A 97 29.99 10.06 19.55
N LYS A 98 30.52 9.38 18.51
CA LYS A 98 30.43 9.84 17.12
C LYS A 98 28.97 10.05 16.67
N LEU A 99 28.02 9.27 17.17
CA LEU A 99 26.63 9.38 16.78
C LEU A 99 25.97 10.68 17.26
N LYS A 100 26.52 11.29 18.31
CA LYS A 100 26.10 12.61 18.82
C LYS A 100 26.79 13.78 18.12
N ALA A 101 27.76 13.52 17.27
CA ALA A 101 28.44 14.60 16.55
C ALA A 101 27.44 15.35 15.66
N VAL A 102 27.49 16.69 15.75
CA VAL A 102 26.61 17.55 14.98
C VAL A 102 27.17 17.73 13.57
N VAL A 103 26.40 17.42 12.56
CA VAL A 103 26.71 17.63 11.15
C VAL A 103 25.56 18.42 10.52
N GLU A 104 25.89 19.57 9.94
CA GLU A 104 24.91 20.49 9.34
C GLU A 104 23.81 20.96 10.31
N GLY A 105 24.13 21.04 11.61
CA GLY A 105 23.20 21.55 12.63
C GLY A 105 22.36 20.51 13.35
N GLU A 106 22.48 19.23 12.98
CA GLU A 106 21.73 18.12 13.54
C GLU A 106 22.66 16.99 13.99
N ALA A 107 22.30 16.25 15.05
CA ALA A 107 23.10 15.09 15.47
C ALA A 107 23.02 13.97 14.41
N MET A 108 24.11 13.25 14.19
CA MET A 108 24.15 12.19 13.17
C MET A 108 23.04 11.18 13.31
N TYR A 109 22.70 10.78 14.54
CA TYR A 109 21.63 9.81 14.76
C TYR A 109 20.25 10.38 14.42
N GLU A 110 19.98 11.65 14.70
CA GLU A 110 18.73 12.33 14.36
C GLU A 110 18.55 12.40 12.85
N SER A 111 19.59 12.85 12.14
CA SER A 111 19.60 12.88 10.69
C SER A 111 19.42 11.48 10.05
N ALA A 112 19.98 10.44 10.66
CA ALA A 112 19.78 9.07 10.18
C ALA A 112 18.36 8.57 10.40
N ILE A 113 17.76 8.86 11.56
CA ILE A 113 16.39 8.46 11.92
C ILE A 113 15.37 9.19 11.05
N SER A 114 15.50 10.52 10.85
CA SER A 114 14.57 11.31 10.05
C SER A 114 14.47 10.82 8.61
N ARG A 115 15.54 10.28 8.04
CA ARG A 115 15.50 9.66 6.72
C ARG A 115 14.66 8.39 6.67
N PHE A 116 14.59 7.65 7.77
CA PHE A 116 13.76 6.43 7.87
C PHE A 116 12.27 6.73 7.88
N GLU A 117 11.85 7.89 8.39
CA GLU A 117 10.46 8.35 8.34
C GLU A 117 9.95 8.52 6.90
N ALA A 118 10.84 8.90 5.98
CA ALA A 118 10.49 9.13 4.58
C ALA A 118 10.15 7.82 3.81
N PHE A 119 10.55 6.66 4.33
CA PHE A 119 10.30 5.37 3.67
C PHE A 119 8.93 4.79 4.03
N GLN A 120 7.89 5.25 3.35
CA GLN A 120 6.55 4.69 3.51
C GLN A 120 6.48 3.24 3.02
N GLY A 121 5.75 2.40 3.78
CA GLY A 121 5.54 0.99 3.42
C GLY A 121 6.60 0.01 3.92
N PHE A 122 7.61 0.50 4.64
CA PHE A 122 8.60 -0.32 5.35
C PHE A 122 8.31 -0.35 6.85
N LYS A 123 8.69 -1.44 7.52
CA LYS A 123 8.81 -1.45 8.98
C LYS A 123 10.22 -1.02 9.35
N SER A 124 10.36 0.04 10.13
CA SER A 124 11.64 0.60 10.53
C SER A 124 12.01 0.18 11.93
N TYR A 125 13.26 -0.28 12.08
CA TYR A 125 13.85 -0.73 13.33
C TYR A 125 15.14 0.03 13.59
N VAL A 126 15.39 0.38 14.85
CA VAL A 126 16.67 1.00 15.29
C VAL A 126 17.29 0.12 16.34
N VAL A 127 18.48 -0.40 16.07
CA VAL A 127 19.23 -1.23 17.01
C VAL A 127 20.19 -0.36 17.78
N THR A 128 19.93 -0.14 19.07
CA THR A 128 20.74 0.72 19.95
C THR A 128 20.69 0.23 21.40
N GLY A 129 21.62 0.67 22.20
CA GLY A 129 21.61 0.55 23.67
C GLY A 129 21.65 1.91 24.36
N LYS A 130 21.46 3.01 23.60
CA LYS A 130 21.56 4.39 24.06
C LYS A 130 20.17 5.00 24.24
N GLU A 131 19.91 5.56 25.42
CA GLU A 131 18.58 6.06 25.78
C GLU A 131 18.10 7.20 24.89
N GLU A 132 18.98 8.17 24.59
CA GLU A 132 18.61 9.30 23.72
C GLU A 132 18.26 8.88 22.30
N ILE A 133 18.95 7.86 21.75
CA ILE A 133 18.64 7.32 20.41
C ILE A 133 17.33 6.53 20.46
N THR A 134 17.07 5.82 21.57
CA THR A 134 15.79 5.12 21.80
C THR A 134 14.62 6.10 21.75
N LEU A 135 14.70 7.18 22.53
CA LEU A 135 13.64 8.20 22.58
C LEU A 135 13.38 8.85 21.22
N SER A 136 14.46 9.19 20.49
CA SER A 136 14.34 9.76 19.15
C SER A 136 13.71 8.77 18.16
N ALA A 137 14.12 7.51 18.19
CA ALA A 137 13.59 6.46 17.31
C ALA A 137 12.12 6.17 17.58
N GLU A 138 11.70 6.10 18.83
CA GLU A 138 10.29 5.90 19.22
C GLU A 138 9.43 7.08 18.78
N SER A 139 9.91 8.31 18.96
CA SER A 139 9.22 9.53 18.50
C SER A 139 9.03 9.56 16.99
N ALA A 140 9.97 8.99 16.24
CA ALA A 140 9.90 8.80 14.79
C ALA A 140 9.08 7.57 14.34
N GLY A 141 8.42 6.87 15.27
CA GLY A 141 7.61 5.69 14.95
C GLY A 141 8.41 4.43 14.59
N CYS A 142 9.72 4.42 14.83
CA CYS A 142 10.57 3.26 14.66
C CYS A 142 10.44 2.28 15.84
N LYS A 143 10.54 0.99 15.58
CA LYS A 143 10.68 -0.02 16.63
C LYS A 143 12.12 -0.08 17.13
N VAL A 144 12.31 0.00 18.44
CA VAL A 144 13.65 -0.07 19.04
C VAL A 144 14.00 -1.51 19.41
N VAL A 145 15.21 -1.93 19.08
CA VAL A 145 15.81 -3.20 19.45
C VAL A 145 17.03 -2.93 20.33
N CYS A 146 16.94 -3.30 21.59
CA CYS A 146 18.00 -3.02 22.55
C CYS A 146 19.21 -3.95 22.34
N ASN A 147 20.38 -3.38 22.06
CA ASN A 147 21.65 -4.08 22.10
C ASN A 147 22.44 -3.68 23.36
N LYS A 148 22.49 -4.56 24.35
CA LYS A 148 23.18 -4.35 25.63
C LYS A 148 24.67 -4.71 25.58
N GLU A 149 25.13 -5.34 24.50
CA GLU A 149 26.50 -5.86 24.36
C GLU A 149 27.15 -5.38 23.04
N PRO A 150 27.22 -4.06 22.83
CA PRO A 150 27.73 -3.48 21.57
C PRO A 150 29.21 -3.81 21.32
N GLU A 151 29.97 -4.19 22.36
CA GLU A 151 31.37 -4.66 22.27
C GLU A 151 31.50 -5.97 21.48
N LYS A 152 30.43 -6.77 21.36
CA LYS A 152 30.42 -8.00 20.55
C LYS A 152 30.42 -7.72 19.04
N GLY A 153 30.41 -6.45 18.67
CA GLY A 153 30.54 -6.01 17.29
C GLY A 153 29.22 -5.88 16.53
N ILE A 154 29.34 -5.42 15.29
CA ILE A 154 28.18 -5.11 14.42
C ILE A 154 27.32 -6.34 14.10
N SER A 155 27.93 -7.52 14.08
CA SER A 155 27.24 -8.79 13.78
C SER A 155 26.11 -9.09 14.77
N LEU A 156 26.30 -8.75 16.07
CA LEU A 156 25.24 -8.89 17.07
C LEU A 156 24.08 -7.94 16.77
N SER A 157 24.36 -6.67 16.45
CA SER A 157 23.32 -5.70 16.09
C SER A 157 22.52 -6.14 14.86
N VAL A 158 23.21 -6.66 13.84
CA VAL A 158 22.55 -7.23 12.64
C VAL A 158 21.65 -8.39 13.02
N LYS A 159 22.14 -9.33 13.84
CA LYS A 159 21.37 -10.48 14.29
C LYS A 159 20.12 -10.06 15.08
N LEU A 160 20.27 -9.17 16.06
CA LEU A 160 19.15 -8.71 16.88
C LEU A 160 18.07 -8.01 16.04
N GLY A 161 18.46 -7.11 15.16
CA GLY A 161 17.53 -6.40 14.28
C GLY A 161 16.81 -7.34 13.31
N LEU A 162 17.53 -8.29 12.71
CA LEU A 162 16.96 -9.27 11.79
C LEU A 162 15.97 -10.20 12.51
N THR A 163 16.38 -10.75 13.67
CA THR A 163 15.50 -11.62 14.47
C THR A 163 14.19 -10.90 14.79
N LYS A 164 14.24 -9.66 15.27
CA LYS A 164 13.03 -8.91 15.59
C LYS A 164 12.15 -8.62 14.37
N ALA A 165 12.76 -8.34 13.22
CA ALA A 165 12.02 -8.12 11.99
C ALA A 165 11.29 -9.39 11.50
N ILE A 166 11.91 -10.57 11.67
CA ILE A 166 11.30 -11.87 11.34
C ILE A 166 10.16 -12.18 12.30
N GLU A 167 10.38 -12.09 13.61
CA GLU A 167 9.34 -12.31 14.63
C GLU A 167 8.10 -11.45 14.37
N ASP A 168 8.31 -10.16 14.13
CA ASP A 168 7.21 -9.23 13.84
C ASP A 168 6.49 -9.53 12.52
N ALA A 169 7.18 -10.09 11.55
CA ALA A 169 6.60 -10.52 10.28
C ALA A 169 5.70 -11.74 10.48
N ASP A 170 6.18 -12.72 11.24
CA ASP A 170 5.45 -13.96 11.58
C ASP A 170 4.21 -13.66 12.43
N GLU A 171 4.35 -12.84 13.49
CA GLU A 171 3.23 -12.42 14.34
C GLU A 171 2.11 -11.70 13.57
N ASN A 172 2.47 -10.93 12.55
CA ASN A 172 1.50 -10.19 11.73
C ASN A 172 1.01 -10.98 10.51
N GLY A 173 1.47 -12.20 10.31
CA GLY A 173 1.14 -13.01 9.14
C GLY A 173 1.51 -12.33 7.80
N THR A 174 2.53 -11.46 7.82
CA THR A 174 2.98 -10.73 6.63
C THR A 174 4.41 -11.13 6.32
N PRO A 175 4.67 -11.86 5.22
CA PRO A 175 6.01 -12.37 4.91
C PRO A 175 7.02 -11.22 4.77
N LEU A 176 8.22 -11.44 5.31
CA LEU A 176 9.35 -10.54 5.14
C LEU A 176 10.02 -10.83 3.79
N ARG A 177 9.97 -9.89 2.86
CA ARG A 177 10.57 -10.04 1.51
C ARG A 177 12.06 -9.77 1.49
N GLY A 178 12.51 -8.90 2.37
CA GLY A 178 13.91 -8.51 2.46
C GLY A 178 14.15 -7.50 3.56
N VAL A 179 15.43 -7.30 3.86
CA VAL A 179 15.88 -6.38 4.89
C VAL A 179 16.96 -5.48 4.31
N LEU A 180 16.83 -4.19 4.54
CA LEU A 180 17.85 -3.20 4.23
C LEU A 180 18.50 -2.76 5.54
N PHE A 181 19.81 -2.93 5.64
CA PHE A 181 20.61 -2.43 6.76
C PHE A 181 21.24 -1.10 6.41
N SER A 182 21.17 -0.17 7.34
CA SER A 182 21.90 1.10 7.27
C SER A 182 22.69 1.33 8.56
N VAL A 183 23.81 2.02 8.44
CA VAL A 183 24.62 2.41 9.59
C VAL A 183 24.40 3.88 9.93
N CYS A 184 24.32 4.17 11.20
CA CYS A 184 24.00 5.51 11.69
C CYS A 184 25.14 6.53 11.52
N ASP A 185 26.36 6.05 11.24
CA ASP A 185 27.57 6.89 11.17
C ASP A 185 27.93 7.37 9.74
N GLN A 186 27.01 7.28 8.81
CA GLN A 186 27.16 7.74 7.42
C GLN A 186 26.12 8.81 7.07
N PRO A 187 26.30 10.07 7.53
CA PRO A 187 25.27 11.10 7.41
C PRO A 187 24.99 11.56 5.97
N ARG A 188 25.86 11.22 5.02
CA ARG A 188 25.76 11.64 3.60
C ARG A 188 25.39 10.53 2.62
N LEU A 189 24.97 9.39 3.08
CA LEU A 189 24.39 8.37 2.21
C LEU A 189 23.05 8.91 1.63
N LYS A 190 23.05 9.15 0.32
CA LYS A 190 21.86 9.55 -0.43
C LYS A 190 21.21 8.33 -1.06
#